data_3d0132b06f3dc0b41e9f46f2b731b17e
#
_entry.id   3d0132b06f3dc0b41e9f46f2b731b17e
#
_cell.length_a   1.000
_cell.length_b   1.000
_cell.length_c   1.000
_cell.angle_alpha   90.00
_cell.angle_beta   90.00
_cell.angle_gamma   90.00
#
_symmetry.space_group_name_H-M   'P 1'
#
loop_
_entity.id
_entity.type
_entity.pdbx_description
1 polymer ?
#
loop_
_entity_poly.entity_id
_entity_poly.type
_entity_poly.pdbx_seq_one_letter_code
_entity_poly.pdbx_strand_id
1 'polypeptide(L)'
;MKLWKFNKRSSTLADMSMNRVLLTELIAKGAVVGVVAGFCGATYRYLILESEHLRWQLMEGITLEWALGWLVAMVVFAFIVDRLLTWAPLSGGSGIPQIEGEMLGLFDMKPYRTLVSKMIGGVLTGFAGFSVGREGPAVQIGGSAGKIVSYWMNSGLREQRILTSAGAGAGLTAAFSAPVSGAIFVFEEVHKSFYPYLVVPTFVATLISNYITVSIFGLDPALGFSVTSGVPLEYFPVLLMVGVIMGLCGVLFCSMIFVFKKFFEWLKCSRFLKLALTFVTVAVIGYDSQLLLGGGNDLVGQLAFQSHGVLLLAGIVIGKMLLTTFCYGSGAQGGIFLPMLVIGASAGAFCESVLSTLGVISPDFVPQFVICAMGGMLAAAMRTPILAILLVLEMTNSFSNIYAIGIVTLVAYLVADLLKEPPIYDSLLQAMSGQSNLEAVQTFFQTKVPVVAKYTDIQLQDLALPEGTLIVSIRRNGTYIVPLGDVKLEPGDELQVSCERGRLKDAKAFFQSN
;
A
#
# COMPACT_ATOMS: atom_id res chain seq x y z
N MET A 1 46.43 -14.80 24.43
CA MET A 1 45.10 -14.54 23.88
C MET A 1 45.04 -13.05 23.48
N LYS A 2 45.37 -12.74 22.20
CA LYS A 2 45.44 -11.35 21.70
C LYS A 2 44.05 -10.90 21.29
N LEU A 3 43.47 -9.99 22.05
CA LEU A 3 42.25 -9.31 21.70
C LEU A 3 42.45 -8.52 20.38
N TRP A 4 41.65 -8.83 19.40
CA TRP A 4 41.61 -8.19 18.12
C TRP A 4 41.21 -6.72 18.30
N LYS A 5 42.17 -5.82 18.13
CA LYS A 5 41.91 -4.38 18.06
C LYS A 5 41.23 -4.10 16.74
N PHE A 6 39.93 -3.91 16.75
CA PHE A 6 39.19 -3.34 15.62
C PHE A 6 39.74 -1.94 15.34
N ASN A 7 40.39 -1.82 14.20
CA ASN A 7 41.01 -0.58 13.73
C ASN A 7 39.88 0.42 13.41
N LYS A 8 39.92 1.61 14.04
CA LYS A 8 39.00 2.75 13.83
C LYS A 8 39.15 3.34 12.40
N ARG A 9 38.80 2.57 11.37
CA ARG A 9 38.80 3.04 9.98
C ARG A 9 37.59 2.52 9.21
N SER A 10 36.44 3.05 9.54
CA SER A 10 35.41 3.40 8.56
C SER A 10 34.47 4.37 9.25
N SER A 11 34.60 5.65 8.93
CA SER A 11 33.70 6.72 9.39
C SER A 11 32.24 6.44 8.98
N THR A 12 31.99 5.67 7.92
CA THR A 12 30.68 5.18 7.50
C THR A 12 30.04 4.25 8.53
N LEU A 13 30.84 3.42 9.22
CA LEU A 13 30.33 2.56 10.31
C LEU A 13 30.21 3.33 11.64
N ALA A 14 30.95 4.41 11.84
CA ALA A 14 30.83 5.23 13.05
C ALA A 14 29.62 6.15 13.00
N ASP A 15 29.24 6.66 11.82
CA ASP A 15 27.99 7.41 11.63
C ASP A 15 26.76 6.48 11.56
N MET A 16 26.97 5.22 11.20
CA MET A 16 26.03 4.11 11.38
C MET A 16 26.16 3.45 12.76
N SER A 17 26.96 3.98 13.70
CA SER A 17 26.89 3.54 15.08
C SER A 17 25.51 3.91 15.60
N MET A 18 24.59 2.96 15.44
CA MET A 18 23.25 3.04 16.02
C MET A 18 23.43 3.45 17.47
N ASN A 19 22.93 4.62 17.83
CA ASN A 19 22.84 4.97 19.23
C ASN A 19 21.95 3.88 19.87
N ARG A 20 22.58 2.92 20.58
CA ARG A 20 21.90 1.75 21.14
C ARG A 20 20.77 2.16 22.06
N VAL A 21 20.94 3.26 22.78
CA VAL A 21 19.91 3.81 23.66
C VAL A 21 18.68 4.25 22.85
N LEU A 22 18.88 5.00 21.77
CA LEU A 22 17.79 5.44 20.90
C LEU A 22 17.09 4.26 20.23
N LEU A 23 17.82 3.27 19.76
CA LEU A 23 17.22 2.08 19.15
C LEU A 23 16.39 1.27 20.16
N THR A 24 16.91 1.08 21.37
CA THR A 24 16.20 0.35 22.44
C THR A 24 14.91 1.08 22.83
N GLU A 25 14.96 2.41 22.89
CA GLU A 25 13.78 3.25 23.15
C GLU A 25 12.74 3.13 22.02
N LEU A 26 13.18 3.18 20.76
CA LEU A 26 12.28 2.99 19.61
C LEU A 26 11.68 1.59 19.55
N ILE A 27 12.41 0.56 19.96
CA ILE A 27 11.89 -0.82 20.08
C ILE A 27 10.77 -0.86 21.11
N ALA A 28 10.98 -0.28 22.30
CA ALA A 28 9.97 -0.25 23.36
C ALA A 28 8.72 0.53 22.92
N LYS A 29 8.92 1.70 22.29
CA LYS A 29 7.82 2.50 21.71
C LYS A 29 7.10 1.73 20.60
N GLY A 30 7.85 1.04 19.72
CA GLY A 30 7.32 0.17 18.67
C GLY A 30 6.47 -0.97 19.21
N ALA A 31 6.87 -1.56 20.34
CA ALA A 31 6.07 -2.59 21.02
C ALA A 31 4.71 -2.03 21.49
N VAL A 32 4.69 -0.85 22.11
CA VAL A 32 3.44 -0.20 22.52
C VAL A 32 2.56 0.13 21.29
N VAL A 33 3.17 0.62 20.21
CA VAL A 33 2.47 0.85 18.93
C VAL A 33 1.86 -0.46 18.42
N GLY A 34 2.60 -1.56 18.45
CA GLY A 34 2.12 -2.89 18.04
C GLY A 34 0.89 -3.33 18.82
N VAL A 35 0.86 -3.09 20.14
CA VAL A 35 -0.31 -3.39 20.99
C VAL A 35 -1.51 -2.53 20.59
N VAL A 36 -1.34 -1.21 20.53
CA VAL A 36 -2.47 -0.29 20.29
C VAL A 36 -2.99 -0.42 18.85
N ALA A 37 -2.08 -0.41 17.85
CA ALA A 37 -2.45 -0.53 16.44
C ALA A 37 -3.00 -1.94 16.12
N GLY A 38 -2.42 -2.99 16.71
CA GLY A 38 -2.90 -4.35 16.56
C GLY A 38 -4.31 -4.53 17.10
N PHE A 39 -4.60 -4.01 18.30
CA PHE A 39 -5.94 -4.06 18.87
C PHE A 39 -6.95 -3.27 18.04
N CYS A 40 -6.63 -2.02 17.63
CA CYS A 40 -7.50 -1.23 16.78
C CYS A 40 -7.74 -1.89 15.41
N GLY A 41 -6.70 -2.44 14.78
CA GLY A 41 -6.79 -3.12 13.50
C GLY A 41 -7.58 -4.42 13.58
N ALA A 42 -7.35 -5.24 14.61
CA ALA A 42 -8.09 -6.48 14.86
C ALA A 42 -9.58 -6.20 15.14
N THR A 43 -9.88 -5.17 15.95
CA THR A 43 -11.26 -4.73 16.19
C THR A 43 -11.94 -4.28 14.90
N TYR A 44 -11.25 -3.50 14.08
CA TYR A 44 -11.77 -3.06 12.79
C TYR A 44 -12.04 -4.24 11.85
N ARG A 45 -11.10 -5.21 11.75
CA ARG A 45 -11.29 -6.45 10.99
C ARG A 45 -12.52 -7.23 11.47
N TYR A 46 -12.69 -7.40 12.78
CA TYR A 46 -13.83 -8.06 13.37
C TYR A 46 -15.15 -7.38 12.99
N LEU A 47 -15.23 -6.06 13.16
CA LEU A 47 -16.43 -5.29 12.83
C LEU A 47 -16.80 -5.37 11.34
N ILE A 48 -15.82 -5.37 10.44
CA ILE A 48 -16.06 -5.55 9.00
C ILE A 48 -16.62 -6.94 8.71
N LEU A 49 -16.01 -8.00 9.24
CA LEU A 49 -16.48 -9.38 9.02
C LEU A 49 -17.91 -9.58 9.53
N GLU A 50 -18.20 -9.12 10.74
CA GLU A 50 -19.55 -9.19 11.31
C GLU A 50 -20.56 -8.35 10.50
N SER A 51 -20.14 -7.19 10.02
CA SER A 51 -21.00 -6.34 9.18
C SER A 51 -21.33 -6.99 7.83
N GLU A 52 -20.37 -7.65 7.19
CA GLU A 52 -20.56 -8.39 5.95
C GLU A 52 -21.48 -9.61 6.18
N HIS A 53 -21.26 -10.36 7.26
CA HIS A 53 -22.09 -11.50 7.64
C HIS A 53 -23.54 -11.06 7.93
N LEU A 54 -23.73 -9.99 8.71
CA LEU A 54 -25.04 -9.43 9.00
C LEU A 54 -25.77 -8.98 7.71
N ARG A 55 -25.04 -8.33 6.78
CA ARG A 55 -25.62 -7.97 5.47
C ARG A 55 -26.11 -9.21 4.73
N TRP A 56 -25.31 -10.29 4.67
CA TRP A 56 -25.71 -11.55 4.04
C TRP A 56 -27.01 -12.07 4.59
N GLN A 57 -27.13 -12.15 5.92
CA GLN A 57 -28.35 -12.62 6.60
C GLN A 57 -29.56 -11.73 6.30
N LEU A 58 -29.37 -10.40 6.26
CA LEU A 58 -30.45 -9.45 5.99
C LEU A 58 -30.92 -9.48 4.51
N MET A 59 -30.01 -9.83 3.59
CA MET A 59 -30.32 -9.90 2.15
C MET A 59 -30.89 -11.26 1.73
N GLU A 60 -30.72 -12.31 2.52
CA GLU A 60 -31.26 -13.63 2.25
C GLU A 60 -32.80 -13.58 2.32
N GLY A 61 -33.48 -13.85 1.19
CA GLY A 61 -34.93 -13.84 1.11
C GLY A 61 -35.58 -12.45 1.24
N ILE A 62 -34.90 -11.38 0.91
CA ILE A 62 -35.38 -10.00 1.01
C ILE A 62 -36.67 -9.81 0.17
N THR A 63 -37.73 -9.28 0.79
CA THR A 63 -38.95 -8.86 0.10
C THR A 63 -38.81 -7.44 -0.46
N LEU A 64 -39.70 -7.05 -1.40
CA LEU A 64 -39.67 -5.71 -1.99
C LEU A 64 -39.82 -4.59 -0.95
N GLU A 65 -40.63 -4.81 0.09
CA GLU A 65 -40.82 -3.83 1.18
C GLU A 65 -39.53 -3.63 1.99
N TRP A 66 -38.83 -4.72 2.32
CA TRP A 66 -37.54 -4.67 2.99
C TRP A 66 -36.45 -4.07 2.10
N ALA A 67 -36.48 -4.31 0.78
CA ALA A 67 -35.58 -3.70 -0.18
C ALA A 67 -35.73 -2.16 -0.24
N LEU A 68 -36.97 -1.65 -0.16
CA LEU A 68 -37.22 -0.20 -0.05
C LEU A 68 -36.66 0.37 1.26
N GLY A 69 -36.89 -0.33 2.38
CA GLY A 69 -36.27 0.05 3.68
C GLY A 69 -34.75 0.07 3.63
N TRP A 70 -34.17 -0.91 2.93
CA TRP A 70 -32.71 -0.98 2.71
C TRP A 70 -32.19 0.21 1.92
N LEU A 71 -32.87 0.62 0.84
CA LEU A 71 -32.50 1.81 0.08
C LEU A 71 -32.51 3.10 0.93
N VAL A 72 -33.51 3.25 1.81
CA VAL A 72 -33.55 4.38 2.75
C VAL A 72 -32.38 4.32 3.72
N ALA A 73 -32.04 3.15 4.26
CA ALA A 73 -30.88 2.96 5.12
C ALA A 73 -29.58 3.36 4.41
N MET A 74 -29.42 3.01 3.12
CA MET A 74 -28.27 3.39 2.31
C MET A 74 -28.10 4.91 2.20
N VAL A 75 -29.19 5.66 2.03
CA VAL A 75 -29.15 7.14 2.00
C VAL A 75 -28.75 7.71 3.37
N VAL A 76 -29.23 7.10 4.46
CA VAL A 76 -28.83 7.49 5.82
C VAL A 76 -27.34 7.21 6.04
N PHE A 77 -26.81 6.06 5.59
CA PHE A 77 -25.37 5.77 5.69
C PHE A 77 -24.53 6.73 4.86
N ALA A 78 -24.97 7.09 3.66
CA ALA A 78 -24.32 8.11 2.84
C ALA A 78 -24.25 9.47 3.58
N PHE A 79 -25.31 9.85 4.28
CA PHE A 79 -25.33 11.07 5.10
C PHE A 79 -24.34 10.99 6.27
N ILE A 80 -24.31 9.87 7.00
CA ILE A 80 -23.35 9.69 8.12
C ILE A 80 -21.91 9.75 7.61
N VAL A 81 -21.61 9.03 6.52
CA VAL A 81 -20.27 9.03 5.89
C VAL A 81 -19.89 10.44 5.43
N ASP A 82 -20.79 11.21 4.84
CA ASP A 82 -20.55 12.61 4.47
C ASP A 82 -20.18 13.48 5.68
N ARG A 83 -20.88 13.30 6.83
CA ARG A 83 -20.57 14.02 8.06
C ARG A 83 -19.20 13.62 8.65
N LEU A 84 -18.87 12.34 8.63
CA LEU A 84 -17.56 11.83 9.06
C LEU A 84 -16.42 12.41 8.19
N LEU A 85 -16.59 12.46 6.88
CA LEU A 85 -15.63 13.06 5.95
C LEU A 85 -15.52 14.59 6.11
N THR A 86 -16.58 15.27 6.55
CA THR A 86 -16.52 16.70 6.90
C THR A 86 -15.71 16.92 8.18
N TRP A 87 -15.90 16.04 9.18
CA TRP A 87 -15.20 16.13 10.46
C TRP A 87 -13.73 15.73 10.38
N ALA A 88 -13.40 14.75 9.53
CA ALA A 88 -12.04 14.25 9.29
C ALA A 88 -11.78 14.08 7.78
N PRO A 89 -11.45 15.15 7.02
CA PRO A 89 -11.34 15.12 5.56
C PRO A 89 -10.30 14.11 5.03
N LEU A 90 -9.22 13.89 5.78
CA LEU A 90 -8.17 12.92 5.40
C LEU A 90 -8.57 11.45 5.66
N SER A 91 -9.78 11.17 6.17
CA SER A 91 -10.25 9.79 6.35
C SER A 91 -10.93 9.19 5.11
N GLY A 92 -11.10 9.93 4.02
CA GLY A 92 -11.67 9.43 2.77
C GLY A 92 -10.77 8.46 2.01
N GLY A 93 -11.34 7.66 1.11
CA GLY A 93 -10.61 6.73 0.24
C GLY A 93 -9.83 5.65 0.99
N SER A 94 -8.67 5.24 0.47
CA SER A 94 -7.86 4.13 1.01
C SER A 94 -7.26 4.43 2.38
N GLY A 95 -6.50 5.49 2.53
CA GLY A 95 -5.70 5.78 3.73
C GLY A 95 -4.19 5.62 3.50
N ILE A 96 -3.76 4.82 2.54
CA ILE A 96 -2.34 4.63 2.21
C ILE A 96 -1.71 5.93 1.69
N PRO A 97 -2.28 6.62 0.66
CA PRO A 97 -1.72 7.90 0.21
C PRO A 97 -1.67 8.97 1.32
N GLN A 98 -2.60 8.91 2.27
CA GLN A 98 -2.61 9.83 3.41
C GLN A 98 -1.44 9.58 4.37
N ILE A 99 -1.10 8.32 4.63
CA ILE A 99 0.08 7.95 5.42
C ILE A 99 1.36 8.37 4.70
N GLU A 100 1.48 8.12 3.40
CA GLU A 100 2.62 8.57 2.60
C GLU A 100 2.77 10.11 2.63
N GLY A 101 1.67 10.83 2.42
CA GLY A 101 1.65 12.29 2.49
C GLY A 101 2.03 12.84 3.87
N GLU A 102 1.65 12.15 4.95
CA GLU A 102 2.07 12.48 6.33
C GLU A 102 3.59 12.29 6.49
N MET A 103 4.15 11.19 5.95
CA MET A 103 5.60 10.93 6.00
C MET A 103 6.39 11.97 5.21
N LEU A 104 5.86 12.43 4.08
CA LEU A 104 6.45 13.49 3.27
C LEU A 104 6.23 14.91 3.84
N GLY A 105 5.39 15.04 4.87
CA GLY A 105 5.04 16.33 5.46
C GLY A 105 4.04 17.15 4.64
N LEU A 106 3.34 16.53 3.68
CA LEU A 106 2.31 17.16 2.86
C LEU A 106 0.97 17.29 3.59
N PHE A 107 0.71 16.41 4.54
CA PHE A 107 -0.49 16.37 5.35
C PHE A 107 -0.14 16.36 6.85
N ASP A 108 -1.06 16.88 7.66
CA ASP A 108 -1.05 16.73 9.11
C ASP A 108 -2.37 16.11 9.54
N MET A 109 -2.39 14.78 9.64
CA MET A 109 -3.56 14.04 10.07
C MET A 109 -3.84 14.30 11.55
N LYS A 110 -5.10 14.58 11.88
CA LYS A 110 -5.61 14.62 13.25
C LYS A 110 -5.92 13.20 13.71
N PRO A 111 -5.02 12.51 14.43
CA PRO A 111 -5.04 11.05 14.51
C PRO A 111 -6.31 10.50 15.17
N TYR A 112 -6.81 11.13 16.26
CA TYR A 112 -8.05 10.71 16.93
C TYR A 112 -9.27 10.80 16.01
N ARG A 113 -9.40 11.92 15.27
CA ARG A 113 -10.55 12.13 14.37
C ARG A 113 -10.47 11.19 13.18
N THR A 114 -9.27 11.04 12.62
CA THR A 114 -9.04 10.15 11.47
C THR A 114 -9.33 8.70 11.83
N LEU A 115 -8.84 8.23 12.99
CA LEU A 115 -9.06 6.87 13.47
C LEU A 115 -10.55 6.57 13.62
N VAL A 116 -11.28 7.39 14.38
CA VAL A 116 -12.72 7.17 14.64
C VAL A 116 -13.53 7.27 13.36
N SER A 117 -13.29 8.30 12.53
CA SER A 117 -13.99 8.48 11.26
C SER A 117 -13.73 7.30 10.32
N LYS A 118 -12.48 6.81 10.25
CA LYS A 118 -12.12 5.70 9.38
C LYS A 118 -12.73 4.38 9.84
N MET A 119 -12.76 4.12 11.15
CA MET A 119 -13.41 2.93 11.70
C MET A 119 -14.90 2.92 11.39
N ILE A 120 -15.63 3.97 11.76
CA ILE A 120 -17.09 4.02 11.59
C ILE A 120 -17.45 4.02 10.09
N GLY A 121 -16.84 4.89 9.31
CA GLY A 121 -17.16 5.02 7.89
C GLY A 121 -16.77 3.78 7.09
N GLY A 122 -15.63 3.14 7.41
CA GLY A 122 -15.23 1.87 6.79
C GLY A 122 -16.18 0.72 7.12
N VAL A 123 -16.67 0.62 8.36
CA VAL A 123 -17.69 -0.38 8.73
C VAL A 123 -19.01 -0.13 7.99
N LEU A 124 -19.46 1.12 7.86
CA LEU A 124 -20.68 1.46 7.13
C LEU A 124 -20.59 1.14 5.63
N THR A 125 -19.44 1.43 5.01
CA THR A 125 -19.21 1.09 3.59
C THR A 125 -19.09 -0.42 3.37
N GLY A 126 -18.43 -1.15 4.29
CA GLY A 126 -18.38 -2.61 4.28
C GLY A 126 -19.75 -3.24 4.46
N PHE A 127 -20.53 -2.78 5.43
CA PHE A 127 -21.91 -3.22 5.66
C PHE A 127 -22.80 -2.96 4.45
N ALA A 128 -22.67 -1.81 3.80
CA ALA A 128 -23.40 -1.50 2.58
C ALA A 128 -23.03 -2.41 1.39
N GLY A 129 -21.88 -3.10 1.45
CA GLY A 129 -21.40 -3.99 0.40
C GLY A 129 -20.54 -3.32 -0.66
N PHE A 130 -19.96 -2.16 -0.38
CA PHE A 130 -19.02 -1.52 -1.31
C PHE A 130 -17.91 -2.49 -1.72
N SER A 131 -17.60 -2.56 -3.01
CA SER A 131 -16.46 -3.33 -3.50
C SER A 131 -15.16 -2.60 -3.19
N VAL A 132 -14.83 -2.52 -1.89
CA VAL A 132 -13.62 -1.91 -1.36
C VAL A 132 -13.03 -2.78 -0.24
N GLY A 133 -11.72 -2.71 -0.08
CA GLY A 133 -10.99 -3.48 0.92
C GLY A 133 -10.88 -2.76 2.26
N ARG A 134 -10.65 -3.54 3.30
CA ARG A 134 -10.43 -3.09 4.68
C ARG A 134 -8.98 -2.73 4.98
N GLU A 135 -8.04 -3.10 4.13
CA GLU A 135 -6.59 -3.06 4.39
C GLU A 135 -6.06 -1.62 4.38
N GLY A 136 -6.42 -0.83 3.36
CA GLY A 136 -6.08 0.57 3.31
C GLY A 136 -6.59 1.36 4.54
N PRO A 137 -7.86 1.21 4.91
CA PRO A 137 -8.37 1.72 6.17
C PRO A 137 -7.60 1.24 7.40
N ALA A 138 -7.27 -0.05 7.50
CA ALA A 138 -6.51 -0.61 8.61
C ALA A 138 -5.09 0.00 8.71
N VAL A 139 -4.43 0.25 7.57
CA VAL A 139 -3.16 0.98 7.50
C VAL A 139 -3.30 2.38 8.11
N GLN A 140 -4.36 3.11 7.77
CA GLN A 140 -4.58 4.46 8.30
C GLN A 140 -4.98 4.46 9.77
N ILE A 141 -5.79 3.48 10.21
CA ILE A 141 -6.14 3.26 11.63
C ILE A 141 -4.88 2.97 12.43
N GLY A 142 -4.06 2.02 11.97
CA GLY A 142 -2.80 1.67 12.63
C GLY A 142 -1.80 2.83 12.64
N GLY A 143 -1.64 3.57 11.54
CA GLY A 143 -0.80 4.76 11.48
C GLY A 143 -1.28 5.87 12.41
N SER A 144 -2.60 6.08 12.48
CA SER A 144 -3.20 7.02 13.46
C SER A 144 -2.93 6.57 14.90
N ALA A 145 -3.03 5.27 15.20
CA ALA A 145 -2.70 4.71 16.50
C ALA A 145 -1.22 4.92 16.85
N GLY A 146 -0.30 4.70 15.89
CA GLY A 146 1.12 4.98 16.06
C GLY A 146 1.40 6.46 16.35
N LYS A 147 0.72 7.38 15.66
CA LYS A 147 0.81 8.82 15.90
C LYS A 147 0.26 9.20 17.28
N ILE A 148 -0.83 8.58 17.75
CA ILE A 148 -1.38 8.76 19.10
C ILE A 148 -0.37 8.31 20.16
N VAL A 149 0.21 7.12 20.01
CA VAL A 149 1.25 6.61 20.92
C VAL A 149 2.45 7.56 20.97
N SER A 150 2.88 8.11 19.84
CA SER A 150 3.98 9.09 19.81
C SER A 150 3.67 10.34 20.64
N TYR A 151 2.41 10.80 20.65
CA TYR A 151 1.98 11.92 21.51
C TYR A 151 1.97 11.55 22.99
N TRP A 152 1.47 10.35 23.35
CA TRP A 152 1.49 9.88 24.73
C TRP A 152 2.92 9.75 25.29
N MET A 153 3.88 9.39 24.41
CA MET A 153 5.28 9.22 24.81
C MET A 153 6.14 10.46 24.57
N ASN A 154 5.55 11.62 24.25
CA ASN A 154 6.23 12.88 23.98
C ASN A 154 7.40 12.73 22.98
N SER A 155 7.20 11.93 21.93
CA SER A 155 8.23 11.65 20.92
C SER A 155 8.48 12.85 20.01
N GLY A 156 9.75 13.06 19.61
CA GLY A 156 10.12 14.08 18.63
C GLY A 156 9.56 13.77 17.23
N LEU A 157 9.55 14.75 16.34
CA LEU A 157 8.97 14.63 14.98
C LEU A 157 9.52 13.45 14.18
N ARG A 158 10.81 13.17 14.29
CA ARG A 158 11.44 12.04 13.59
C ARG A 158 10.93 10.69 14.12
N GLU A 159 10.87 10.55 15.43
CA GLU A 159 10.34 9.35 16.08
C GLU A 159 8.84 9.18 15.78
N GLN A 160 8.07 10.28 15.80
CA GLN A 160 6.66 10.27 15.45
C GLN A 160 6.43 9.67 14.06
N ARG A 161 7.22 10.06 13.05
CA ARG A 161 7.13 9.48 11.71
C ARG A 161 7.42 7.98 11.72
N ILE A 162 8.46 7.54 12.42
CA ILE A 162 8.80 6.11 12.57
C ILE A 162 7.65 5.34 13.23
N LEU A 163 7.11 5.86 14.35
CA LEU A 163 6.02 5.21 15.09
C LEU A 163 4.70 5.19 14.30
N THR A 164 4.41 6.26 13.55
CA THR A 164 3.26 6.31 12.63
C THR A 164 3.38 5.24 11.55
N SER A 165 4.57 5.08 10.96
CA SER A 165 4.83 4.06 9.94
C SER A 165 4.79 2.64 10.51
N ALA A 166 5.38 2.43 11.69
CA ALA A 166 5.30 1.15 12.39
C ALA A 166 3.84 0.77 12.71
N GLY A 167 3.04 1.77 13.11
CA GLY A 167 1.59 1.60 13.30
C GLY A 167 0.85 1.26 12.00
N ALA A 168 1.22 1.88 10.88
CA ALA A 168 0.65 1.57 9.56
C ALA A 168 0.92 0.11 9.16
N GLY A 169 2.16 -0.36 9.34
CA GLY A 169 2.53 -1.77 9.11
C GLY A 169 1.80 -2.73 10.04
N ALA A 170 1.66 -2.37 11.33
CA ALA A 170 0.90 -3.14 12.31
C ALA A 170 -0.59 -3.22 11.95
N GLY A 171 -1.17 -2.14 11.41
CA GLY A 171 -2.55 -2.11 10.90
C GLY A 171 -2.76 -3.05 9.71
N LEU A 172 -1.83 -3.05 8.74
CA LEU A 172 -1.86 -4.00 7.61
C LEU A 172 -1.74 -5.43 8.09
N THR A 173 -0.85 -5.69 9.05
CA THR A 173 -0.68 -7.00 9.69
C THR A 173 -1.99 -7.49 10.31
N ALA A 174 -2.70 -6.64 11.04
CA ALA A 174 -3.98 -6.99 11.65
C ALA A 174 -5.05 -7.35 10.62
N ALA A 175 -5.02 -6.71 9.44
CA ALA A 175 -5.97 -7.00 8.37
C ALA A 175 -5.75 -8.36 7.72
N PHE A 176 -4.48 -8.79 7.57
CA PHE A 176 -4.10 -9.98 6.80
C PHE A 176 -3.43 -11.11 7.60
N SER A 177 -3.16 -10.93 8.88
CA SER A 177 -2.33 -11.85 9.70
C SER A 177 -0.96 -12.12 9.04
N ALA A 178 -0.36 -11.09 8.43
CA ALA A 178 0.86 -11.15 7.61
C ALA A 178 1.92 -10.17 8.16
N PRO A 179 2.69 -10.54 9.20
CA PRO A 179 3.59 -9.62 9.90
C PRO A 179 4.81 -9.22 9.08
N VAL A 180 5.39 -10.11 8.27
CA VAL A 180 6.53 -9.78 7.42
C VAL A 180 6.09 -8.84 6.31
N SER A 181 4.97 -9.12 5.68
CA SER A 181 4.40 -8.26 4.62
C SER A 181 3.99 -6.89 5.17
N GLY A 182 3.45 -6.81 6.39
CA GLY A 182 3.14 -5.54 7.04
C GLY A 182 4.38 -4.68 7.28
N ALA A 183 5.52 -5.28 7.62
CA ALA A 183 6.79 -4.58 7.75
C ALA A 183 7.34 -4.17 6.37
N ILE A 184 7.36 -5.08 5.40
CA ILE A 184 7.84 -4.80 4.02
C ILE A 184 7.01 -3.70 3.35
N PHE A 185 5.70 -3.65 3.57
CA PHE A 185 4.84 -2.57 3.11
C PHE A 185 5.36 -1.19 3.54
N VAL A 186 5.79 -1.06 4.79
CA VAL A 186 6.35 0.21 5.30
C VAL A 186 7.64 0.58 4.56
N PHE A 187 8.48 -0.39 4.23
CA PHE A 187 9.77 -0.15 3.60
C PHE A 187 9.67 0.06 2.10
N GLU A 188 8.87 -0.74 1.41
CA GLU A 188 8.78 -0.73 -0.06
C GLU A 188 7.77 0.29 -0.58
N GLU A 189 6.64 0.49 0.12
CA GLU A 189 5.59 1.43 -0.29
C GLU A 189 5.72 2.78 0.40
N VAL A 190 5.68 2.82 1.75
CA VAL A 190 5.54 4.08 2.49
C VAL A 190 6.82 4.91 2.48
N HIS A 191 7.97 4.29 2.73
CA HIS A 191 9.26 4.99 2.83
C HIS A 191 10.15 4.83 1.59
N LYS A 192 9.95 3.80 0.79
CA LYS A 192 10.78 3.42 -0.36
C LYS A 192 12.26 3.31 0.03
N SER A 193 12.53 2.88 1.26
CA SER A 193 13.87 2.82 1.87
C SER A 193 13.92 1.87 3.07
N PHE A 194 15.13 1.30 3.30
CA PHE A 194 15.41 0.37 4.38
C PHE A 194 16.53 0.95 5.26
N TYR A 195 16.22 1.32 6.51
CA TYR A 195 17.22 1.76 7.48
C TYR A 195 16.89 1.25 8.89
N PRO A 196 17.90 0.92 9.72
CA PRO A 196 17.72 0.16 10.97
C PRO A 196 16.71 0.76 11.95
N TYR A 197 16.67 2.09 12.09
CA TYR A 197 15.74 2.77 13.00
C TYR A 197 14.28 2.68 12.57
N LEU A 198 14.01 2.36 11.30
CA LEU A 198 12.68 2.08 10.80
C LEU A 198 12.37 0.58 10.87
N VAL A 199 13.34 -0.23 10.42
CA VAL A 199 13.16 -1.68 10.25
C VAL A 199 12.83 -2.36 11.57
N VAL A 200 13.66 -2.17 12.61
CA VAL A 200 13.52 -2.92 13.86
C VAL A 200 12.22 -2.59 14.62
N PRO A 201 11.88 -1.31 14.90
CA PRO A 201 10.64 -1.01 15.61
C PRO A 201 9.40 -1.38 14.80
N THR A 202 9.46 -1.34 13.46
CA THR A 202 8.35 -1.77 12.61
C THR A 202 8.13 -3.27 12.70
N PHE A 203 9.18 -4.10 12.60
CA PHE A 203 9.06 -5.54 12.80
C PHE A 203 8.52 -5.90 14.19
N VAL A 204 8.96 -5.23 15.24
CA VAL A 204 8.44 -5.44 16.59
C VAL A 204 6.94 -5.12 16.64
N ALA A 205 6.53 -3.99 16.05
CA ALA A 205 5.13 -3.58 16.05
C ALA A 205 4.25 -4.57 15.25
N THR A 206 4.71 -5.02 14.08
CA THR A 206 3.95 -5.98 13.25
C THR A 206 3.86 -7.36 13.90
N LEU A 207 4.92 -7.87 14.52
CA LEU A 207 4.90 -9.16 15.22
C LEU A 207 3.95 -9.14 16.43
N ILE A 208 3.95 -8.07 17.22
CA ILE A 208 3.02 -7.91 18.35
C ILE A 208 1.58 -7.78 17.85
N SER A 209 1.36 -6.99 16.81
CA SER A 209 0.05 -6.87 16.16
C SER A 209 -0.46 -8.23 15.66
N ASN A 210 0.42 -9.02 15.03
CA ASN A 210 0.09 -10.36 14.57
C ASN A 210 -0.29 -11.30 15.74
N TYR A 211 0.47 -11.24 16.83
CA TYR A 211 0.16 -12.03 18.02
C TYR A 211 -1.26 -11.75 18.53
N ILE A 212 -1.64 -10.47 18.63
CA ILE A 212 -3.00 -10.07 19.03
C ILE A 212 -4.04 -10.57 18.03
N THR A 213 -3.77 -10.39 16.74
CA THR A 213 -4.70 -10.78 15.66
C THR A 213 -4.94 -12.28 15.64
N VAL A 214 -3.87 -13.06 15.72
CA VAL A 214 -3.94 -14.54 15.74
C VAL A 214 -4.61 -15.05 17.02
N SER A 215 -4.44 -14.36 18.14
CA SER A 215 -5.14 -14.71 19.37
C SER A 215 -6.67 -14.54 19.28
N ILE A 216 -7.15 -13.70 18.36
CA ILE A 216 -8.58 -13.44 18.14
C ILE A 216 -9.14 -14.31 17.00
N PHE A 217 -8.42 -14.41 15.87
CA PHE A 217 -8.89 -15.04 14.64
C PHE A 217 -8.34 -16.44 14.36
N GLY A 218 -7.39 -16.91 15.17
CA GLY A 218 -6.69 -18.19 14.94
C GLY A 218 -5.48 -18.06 14.01
N LEU A 219 -4.83 -19.20 13.78
CA LEU A 219 -3.61 -19.33 12.95
C LEU A 219 -3.90 -19.62 11.48
N ASP A 220 -5.16 -19.73 11.11
CA ASP A 220 -5.53 -20.04 9.73
C ASP A 220 -5.11 -18.92 8.78
N PRO A 221 -4.73 -19.26 7.52
CA PRO A 221 -4.42 -18.26 6.51
C PRO A 221 -5.55 -17.24 6.32
N ALA A 222 -5.20 -15.99 6.07
CA ALA A 222 -6.17 -14.89 6.03
C ALA A 222 -7.27 -15.08 4.96
N LEU A 223 -7.00 -15.84 3.91
CA LEU A 223 -7.97 -16.21 2.87
C LEU A 223 -8.69 -17.55 3.13
N GLY A 224 -8.44 -18.20 4.27
CA GLY A 224 -9.11 -19.44 4.65
C GLY A 224 -8.65 -20.68 3.88
N PHE A 225 -7.59 -20.60 3.08
CA PHE A 225 -7.05 -21.75 2.34
C PHE A 225 -5.53 -21.71 2.21
N SER A 226 -4.94 -22.86 1.92
CA SER A 226 -3.51 -23.01 1.63
C SER A 226 -3.28 -23.80 0.34
N VAL A 227 -2.22 -23.44 -0.41
CA VAL A 227 -1.82 -24.13 -1.64
C VAL A 227 -0.43 -24.73 -1.42
N THR A 228 -0.39 -26.02 -1.15
CA THR A 228 0.86 -26.73 -0.80
C THR A 228 1.57 -27.35 -2.00
N SER A 229 0.84 -27.68 -3.08
CA SER A 229 1.41 -28.20 -4.33
C SER A 229 2.00 -27.08 -5.19
N GLY A 230 3.23 -27.29 -5.70
CA GLY A 230 3.90 -26.33 -6.58
C GLY A 230 3.46 -26.48 -8.04
N VAL A 231 3.65 -25.42 -8.83
CA VAL A 231 3.48 -25.47 -10.29
C VAL A 231 4.65 -26.23 -10.91
N PRO A 232 4.43 -27.27 -11.76
CA PRO A 232 5.48 -27.93 -12.49
C PRO A 232 6.25 -27.00 -13.43
N LEU A 233 7.56 -27.23 -13.59
CA LEU A 233 8.43 -26.39 -14.42
C LEU A 233 8.00 -26.28 -15.89
N GLU A 234 7.33 -27.30 -16.40
CA GLU A 234 6.78 -27.34 -17.77
C GLU A 234 5.74 -26.21 -18.03
N TYR A 235 5.04 -25.75 -16.99
CA TYR A 235 4.05 -24.66 -17.10
C TYR A 235 4.64 -23.26 -16.89
N PHE A 236 5.93 -23.11 -16.59
CA PHE A 236 6.56 -21.79 -16.40
C PHE A 236 6.45 -20.86 -17.62
N PRO A 237 6.55 -21.32 -18.88
CA PRO A 237 6.28 -20.45 -20.04
C PRO A 237 4.84 -19.89 -20.05
N VAL A 238 3.87 -20.67 -19.56
CA VAL A 238 2.48 -20.21 -19.42
C VAL A 238 2.35 -19.12 -18.34
N LEU A 239 3.11 -19.25 -17.24
CA LEU A 239 3.14 -18.22 -16.20
C LEU A 239 3.67 -16.87 -16.70
N LEU A 240 4.60 -16.86 -17.66
CA LEU A 240 5.05 -15.61 -18.29
C LEU A 240 3.89 -14.91 -19.01
N MET A 241 3.05 -15.67 -19.73
CA MET A 241 1.85 -15.12 -20.39
C MET A 241 0.86 -14.58 -19.36
N VAL A 242 0.61 -15.32 -18.28
CA VAL A 242 -0.25 -14.84 -17.17
C VAL A 242 0.31 -13.53 -16.58
N GLY A 243 1.62 -13.43 -16.41
CA GLY A 243 2.28 -12.20 -15.96
C GLY A 243 2.03 -11.01 -16.88
N VAL A 244 2.08 -11.21 -18.19
CA VAL A 244 1.75 -10.16 -19.18
C VAL A 244 0.28 -9.72 -19.05
N ILE A 245 -0.63 -10.69 -18.95
CA ILE A 245 -2.07 -10.39 -18.76
C ILE A 245 -2.30 -9.61 -17.47
N MET A 246 -1.68 -10.00 -16.36
CA MET A 246 -1.81 -9.29 -15.08
C MET A 246 -1.23 -7.88 -15.15
N GLY A 247 -0.11 -7.69 -15.87
CA GLY A 247 0.45 -6.37 -16.13
C GLY A 247 -0.53 -5.44 -16.83
N LEU A 248 -1.18 -5.94 -17.90
CA LEU A 248 -2.21 -5.18 -18.65
C LEU A 248 -3.46 -4.91 -17.79
N CYS A 249 -3.91 -5.91 -17.03
CA CYS A 249 -5.05 -5.76 -16.11
C CYS A 249 -4.76 -4.68 -15.04
N GLY A 250 -3.55 -4.67 -14.48
CA GLY A 250 -3.14 -3.68 -13.48
C GLY A 250 -3.14 -2.25 -14.05
N VAL A 251 -2.57 -2.05 -15.24
CA VAL A 251 -2.60 -0.76 -15.95
C VAL A 251 -4.04 -0.30 -16.23
N LEU A 252 -4.88 -1.21 -16.72
CA LEU A 252 -6.29 -0.92 -16.98
C LEU A 252 -7.01 -0.50 -15.68
N PHE A 253 -6.81 -1.24 -14.59
CA PHE A 253 -7.41 -0.92 -13.29
C PHE A 253 -6.98 0.47 -12.79
N CYS A 254 -5.68 0.79 -12.83
CA CYS A 254 -5.16 2.09 -12.44
C CYS A 254 -5.82 3.22 -13.25
N SER A 255 -5.88 3.07 -14.57
CA SER A 255 -6.53 4.03 -15.45
C SER A 255 -8.02 4.20 -15.13
N MET A 256 -8.75 3.11 -14.86
CA MET A 256 -10.18 3.14 -14.52
C MET A 256 -10.47 3.86 -13.21
N ILE A 257 -9.60 3.78 -12.20
CA ILE A 257 -9.72 4.56 -10.96
C ILE A 257 -9.81 6.07 -11.27
N PHE A 258 -8.95 6.57 -12.15
CA PHE A 258 -8.97 8.00 -12.52
C PHE A 258 -10.13 8.36 -13.44
N VAL A 259 -10.59 7.44 -14.30
CA VAL A 259 -11.81 7.65 -15.11
C VAL A 259 -13.02 7.87 -14.19
N PHE A 260 -13.22 7.01 -13.18
CA PHE A 260 -14.35 7.16 -12.25
C PHE A 260 -14.18 8.36 -11.31
N LYS A 261 -12.96 8.71 -10.89
CA LYS A 261 -12.74 9.98 -10.16
C LYS A 261 -13.19 11.18 -10.99
N LYS A 262 -12.77 11.25 -12.26
CA LYS A 262 -13.20 12.31 -13.19
C LYS A 262 -14.72 12.29 -13.42
N PHE A 263 -15.33 11.11 -13.51
CA PHE A 263 -16.79 10.96 -13.61
C PHE A 263 -17.50 11.60 -12.41
N PHE A 264 -17.05 11.30 -11.18
CA PHE A 264 -17.62 11.92 -9.99
C PHE A 264 -17.32 13.43 -9.88
N GLU A 265 -16.21 13.91 -10.41
CA GLU A 265 -15.92 15.35 -10.51
C GLU A 265 -16.85 16.03 -11.53
N TRP A 266 -17.08 15.38 -12.67
CA TRP A 266 -18.01 15.86 -13.70
C TRP A 266 -19.46 15.96 -13.20
N LEU A 267 -19.88 15.08 -12.33
CA LEU A 267 -21.15 15.19 -11.60
C LEU A 267 -21.10 16.39 -10.63
N LYS A 268 -21.34 17.60 -11.13
CA LYS A 268 -21.31 18.87 -10.38
C LYS A 268 -22.34 18.93 -9.23
N CYS A 269 -22.44 17.90 -8.41
CA CYS A 269 -23.33 17.80 -7.27
C CYS A 269 -22.55 17.74 -5.94
N SER A 270 -23.27 17.88 -4.82
CA SER A 270 -22.67 17.79 -3.49
C SER A 270 -22.03 16.40 -3.24
N ARG A 271 -21.03 16.36 -2.34
CA ARG A 271 -20.39 15.10 -1.94
C ARG A 271 -21.41 14.10 -1.41
N PHE A 272 -22.39 14.55 -0.62
CA PHE A 272 -23.48 13.71 -0.13
C PHE A 272 -24.22 13.00 -1.28
N LEU A 273 -24.59 13.71 -2.36
CA LEU A 273 -25.29 13.11 -3.50
C LEU A 273 -24.43 12.09 -4.25
N LYS A 274 -23.10 12.33 -4.36
CA LYS A 274 -22.16 11.36 -4.95
C LYS A 274 -22.12 10.07 -4.12
N LEU A 275 -22.03 10.21 -2.80
CA LEU A 275 -22.06 9.07 -1.88
C LEU A 275 -23.42 8.35 -1.95
N ALA A 276 -24.54 9.08 -1.88
CA ALA A 276 -25.88 8.50 -1.96
C ALA A 276 -26.08 7.71 -3.26
N LEU A 277 -25.64 8.26 -4.41
CA LEU A 277 -25.64 7.55 -5.68
C LEU A 277 -24.88 6.22 -5.59
N THR A 278 -23.70 6.22 -4.98
CA THR A 278 -22.88 5.01 -4.86
C THR A 278 -23.53 3.99 -3.92
N PHE A 279 -24.01 4.42 -2.75
CA PHE A 279 -24.70 3.55 -1.79
C PHE A 279 -25.95 2.89 -2.40
N VAL A 280 -26.75 3.67 -3.12
CA VAL A 280 -27.95 3.15 -3.81
C VAL A 280 -27.58 2.19 -4.93
N THR A 281 -26.57 2.52 -5.76
CA THR A 281 -26.11 1.64 -6.84
C THR A 281 -25.63 0.29 -6.30
N VAL A 282 -24.84 0.30 -5.21
CA VAL A 282 -24.37 -0.92 -4.55
C VAL A 282 -25.53 -1.74 -4.00
N ALA A 283 -26.55 -1.09 -3.41
CA ALA A 283 -27.74 -1.78 -2.91
C ALA A 283 -28.56 -2.44 -4.03
N VAL A 284 -28.71 -1.77 -5.18
CA VAL A 284 -29.41 -2.33 -6.35
C VAL A 284 -28.65 -3.53 -6.92
N ILE A 285 -27.32 -3.43 -7.08
CA ILE A 285 -26.49 -4.55 -7.53
C ILE A 285 -26.56 -5.71 -6.53
N GLY A 286 -26.56 -5.42 -5.23
CA GLY A 286 -26.63 -6.42 -4.17
C GLY A 286 -27.95 -7.16 -4.08
N TYR A 287 -29.02 -6.59 -4.59
CA TYR A 287 -30.30 -7.27 -4.70
C TYR A 287 -30.26 -8.44 -5.70
N ASP A 288 -29.57 -8.26 -6.82
CA ASP A 288 -29.44 -9.26 -7.87
C ASP A 288 -28.25 -10.21 -7.66
N SER A 289 -27.10 -9.67 -7.25
CA SER A 289 -25.87 -10.44 -7.10
C SER A 289 -25.01 -9.96 -5.95
N GLN A 290 -24.87 -10.78 -4.92
CA GLN A 290 -23.98 -10.51 -3.80
C GLN A 290 -22.50 -10.85 -4.12
N LEU A 291 -22.23 -11.57 -5.22
CA LEU A 291 -20.90 -12.05 -5.59
C LEU A 291 -19.90 -10.90 -5.85
N LEU A 292 -20.38 -9.78 -6.39
CA LEU A 292 -19.57 -8.61 -6.70
C LEU A 292 -19.39 -7.67 -5.50
N LEU A 293 -20.16 -7.83 -4.43
CA LEU A 293 -20.11 -6.95 -3.27
C LEU A 293 -18.94 -7.26 -2.33
N GLY A 294 -18.69 -6.31 -1.41
CA GLY A 294 -17.67 -6.42 -0.38
C GLY A 294 -16.24 -6.49 -0.91
N GLY A 295 -15.30 -6.71 -0.03
CA GLY A 295 -13.87 -6.86 -0.35
C GLY A 295 -13.57 -8.07 -1.25
N GLY A 296 -14.37 -9.15 -1.14
CA GLY A 296 -14.25 -10.36 -1.96
C GLY A 296 -13.37 -11.45 -1.35
N ASN A 297 -13.18 -11.45 -0.04
CA ASN A 297 -12.37 -12.47 0.66
C ASN A 297 -12.87 -13.90 0.35
N ASP A 298 -14.18 -14.14 0.54
CA ASP A 298 -14.80 -15.44 0.34
C ASP A 298 -14.80 -15.86 -1.14
N LEU A 299 -14.88 -14.88 -2.03
CA LEU A 299 -14.82 -15.12 -3.47
C LEU A 299 -13.49 -15.73 -3.90
N VAL A 300 -12.35 -15.31 -3.31
CA VAL A 300 -11.04 -15.89 -3.64
C VAL A 300 -10.99 -17.39 -3.32
N GLY A 301 -11.51 -17.79 -2.16
CA GLY A 301 -11.61 -19.21 -1.79
C GLY A 301 -12.50 -20.01 -2.73
N GLN A 302 -13.66 -19.46 -3.12
CA GLN A 302 -14.56 -20.07 -4.09
C GLN A 302 -13.88 -20.23 -5.45
N LEU A 303 -13.20 -19.19 -5.95
CA LEU A 303 -12.48 -19.21 -7.22
C LEU A 303 -11.33 -20.22 -7.25
N ALA A 304 -10.70 -20.47 -6.10
CA ALA A 304 -9.59 -21.42 -6.01
C ALA A 304 -10.04 -22.89 -6.03
N PHE A 305 -11.22 -23.23 -5.52
CA PHE A 305 -11.62 -24.63 -5.29
C PHE A 305 -12.93 -25.03 -5.95
N GLN A 306 -13.65 -24.10 -6.58
CA GLN A 306 -14.87 -24.42 -7.31
C GLN A 306 -14.63 -24.17 -8.82
N SER A 307 -15.10 -25.09 -9.65
CA SER A 307 -15.05 -24.91 -11.09
C SER A 307 -16.12 -23.90 -11.54
N HIS A 308 -15.69 -22.91 -12.26
CA HIS A 308 -16.57 -21.88 -12.81
C HIS A 308 -16.43 -21.80 -14.33
N GLY A 309 -17.53 -21.55 -15.01
CA GLY A 309 -17.49 -21.38 -16.48
C GLY A 309 -16.72 -20.11 -16.88
N VAL A 310 -15.98 -20.21 -17.99
CA VAL A 310 -15.15 -19.12 -18.54
C VAL A 310 -15.91 -17.78 -18.62
N LEU A 311 -17.18 -17.80 -19.08
CA LEU A 311 -17.98 -16.60 -19.24
C LEU A 311 -18.31 -15.94 -17.88
N LEU A 312 -18.60 -16.74 -16.85
CA LEU A 312 -18.85 -16.24 -15.49
C LEU A 312 -17.58 -15.59 -14.91
N LEU A 313 -16.43 -16.25 -15.07
CA LEU A 313 -15.14 -15.71 -14.61
C LEU A 313 -14.81 -14.37 -15.29
N ALA A 314 -15.00 -14.27 -16.61
CA ALA A 314 -14.86 -13.00 -17.32
C ALA A 314 -15.81 -11.92 -16.78
N GLY A 315 -17.06 -12.28 -16.51
CA GLY A 315 -18.05 -11.39 -15.90
C GLY A 315 -17.64 -10.90 -14.50
N ILE A 316 -17.06 -11.78 -13.67
CA ILE A 316 -16.57 -11.43 -12.33
C ILE A 316 -15.39 -10.45 -12.44
N VAL A 317 -14.39 -10.71 -13.31
CA VAL A 317 -13.25 -9.81 -13.51
C VAL A 317 -13.71 -8.41 -13.88
N ILE A 318 -14.56 -8.30 -14.91
CA ILE A 318 -15.07 -7.02 -15.40
C ILE A 318 -15.96 -6.36 -14.35
N GLY A 319 -16.89 -7.09 -13.76
CA GLY A 319 -17.81 -6.59 -12.74
C GLY A 319 -17.11 -6.07 -11.49
N LYS A 320 -16.13 -6.83 -10.96
CA LYS A 320 -15.31 -6.41 -9.82
C LYS A 320 -14.49 -5.17 -10.15
N MET A 321 -13.86 -5.13 -11.34
CA MET A 321 -13.06 -3.99 -11.78
C MET A 321 -13.92 -2.72 -11.87
N LEU A 322 -15.07 -2.79 -12.51
CA LEU A 322 -16.02 -1.67 -12.65
C LEU A 322 -16.56 -1.21 -11.30
N LEU A 323 -17.07 -2.15 -10.49
CA LEU A 323 -17.70 -1.80 -9.21
C LEU A 323 -16.69 -1.24 -8.20
N THR A 324 -15.48 -1.82 -8.13
CA THR A 324 -14.41 -1.31 -7.25
C THR A 324 -14.01 0.11 -7.63
N THR A 325 -13.75 0.36 -8.91
CA THR A 325 -13.31 1.68 -9.38
C THR A 325 -14.41 2.72 -9.24
N PHE A 326 -15.68 2.34 -9.44
CA PHE A 326 -16.85 3.18 -9.18
C PHE A 326 -16.99 3.51 -7.67
N CYS A 327 -16.96 2.50 -6.80
CA CYS A 327 -17.06 2.70 -5.35
C CYS A 327 -15.94 3.60 -4.84
N TYR A 328 -14.70 3.34 -5.25
CA TYR A 328 -13.54 4.12 -4.84
C TYR A 328 -13.57 5.56 -5.36
N GLY A 329 -14.05 5.76 -6.59
CA GLY A 329 -14.20 7.08 -7.23
C GLY A 329 -15.11 8.02 -6.46
N SER A 330 -16.08 7.52 -5.70
CA SER A 330 -17.01 8.31 -4.87
C SER A 330 -16.32 9.06 -3.71
N GLY A 331 -15.11 8.62 -3.29
CA GLY A 331 -14.37 9.16 -2.15
C GLY A 331 -14.82 8.62 -0.78
N ALA A 332 -15.70 7.60 -0.74
CA ALA A 332 -16.06 6.90 0.50
C ALA A 332 -14.83 6.23 1.15
N GLN A 333 -14.92 5.94 2.46
CA GLN A 333 -13.87 5.20 3.16
C GLN A 333 -13.82 3.75 2.68
N GLY A 334 -12.66 3.31 2.19
CA GLY A 334 -12.41 1.96 1.71
C GLY A 334 -11.16 1.91 0.85
N GLY A 335 -10.45 0.78 0.88
CA GLY A 335 -9.23 0.54 0.14
C GLY A 335 -9.46 -0.14 -1.20
N ILE A 336 -8.44 -0.10 -2.06
CA ILE A 336 -8.41 -0.83 -3.33
C ILE A 336 -7.51 -2.07 -3.26
N PHE A 337 -6.84 -2.30 -2.14
CA PHE A 337 -5.80 -3.31 -1.97
C PHE A 337 -6.34 -4.73 -2.14
N LEU A 338 -7.30 -5.16 -1.29
CA LEU A 338 -7.93 -6.48 -1.42
C LEU A 338 -8.69 -6.63 -2.76
N PRO A 339 -9.46 -5.66 -3.23
CA PRO A 339 -10.06 -5.75 -4.56
C PRO A 339 -9.07 -6.02 -5.69
N MET A 340 -7.85 -5.44 -5.65
CA MET A 340 -6.80 -5.76 -6.63
C MET A 340 -6.42 -7.25 -6.57
N LEU A 341 -6.25 -7.80 -5.36
CA LEU A 341 -5.97 -9.24 -5.18
C LEU A 341 -7.12 -10.09 -5.72
N VAL A 342 -8.38 -9.72 -5.46
CA VAL A 342 -9.58 -10.44 -5.92
C VAL A 342 -9.73 -10.38 -7.44
N ILE A 343 -9.48 -9.23 -8.07
CA ILE A 343 -9.47 -9.10 -9.53
C ILE A 343 -8.36 -9.98 -10.11
N GLY A 344 -7.15 -9.97 -9.50
CA GLY A 344 -6.06 -10.87 -9.87
C GLY A 344 -6.46 -12.34 -9.75
N ALA A 345 -7.05 -12.74 -8.62
CA ALA A 345 -7.53 -14.11 -8.40
C ALA A 345 -8.54 -14.55 -9.47
N SER A 346 -9.53 -13.69 -9.75
CA SER A 346 -10.55 -13.94 -10.77
C SER A 346 -9.95 -14.07 -12.17
N ALA A 347 -8.99 -13.20 -12.51
CA ALA A 347 -8.29 -13.26 -13.79
C ALA A 347 -7.36 -14.48 -13.89
N GLY A 348 -6.75 -14.91 -12.77
CA GLY A 348 -5.96 -16.14 -12.70
C GLY A 348 -6.81 -17.38 -12.95
N ALA A 349 -7.98 -17.47 -12.28
CA ALA A 349 -8.95 -18.55 -12.52
C ALA A 349 -9.47 -18.53 -13.97
N PHE A 350 -9.72 -17.33 -14.53
CA PHE A 350 -10.09 -17.17 -15.93
C PHE A 350 -9.01 -17.69 -16.89
N CYS A 351 -7.76 -17.29 -16.69
CA CYS A 351 -6.63 -17.75 -17.52
C CYS A 351 -6.48 -19.27 -17.46
N GLU A 352 -6.54 -19.86 -16.26
CA GLU A 352 -6.48 -21.29 -16.07
C GLU A 352 -7.63 -22.00 -16.79
N SER A 353 -8.87 -21.55 -16.58
CA SER A 353 -10.06 -22.18 -17.20
C SER A 353 -10.00 -22.14 -18.73
N VAL A 354 -9.51 -21.07 -19.34
CA VAL A 354 -9.29 -20.98 -20.80
C VAL A 354 -8.22 -21.97 -21.24
N LEU A 355 -7.07 -21.99 -20.56
CA LEU A 355 -5.93 -22.86 -20.92
C LEU A 355 -6.24 -24.36 -20.74
N SER A 356 -6.99 -24.68 -19.68
CA SER A 356 -7.47 -26.04 -19.43
C SER A 356 -8.48 -26.50 -20.51
N THR A 357 -9.40 -25.60 -20.90
CA THR A 357 -10.34 -25.89 -22.01
C THR A 357 -9.62 -26.12 -23.35
N LEU A 358 -8.48 -25.42 -23.56
CA LEU A 358 -7.62 -25.63 -24.74
C LEU A 358 -6.70 -26.85 -24.63
N GLY A 359 -6.72 -27.57 -23.50
CA GLY A 359 -5.89 -28.75 -23.25
C GLY A 359 -4.39 -28.44 -23.04
N VAL A 360 -4.05 -27.18 -22.71
CA VAL A 360 -2.66 -26.73 -22.47
C VAL A 360 -2.18 -27.10 -21.07
N ILE A 361 -3.08 -27.04 -20.08
CA ILE A 361 -2.79 -27.34 -18.68
C ILE A 361 -3.86 -28.27 -18.09
N SER A 362 -3.54 -28.95 -16.98
CA SER A 362 -4.53 -29.71 -16.22
C SER A 362 -5.42 -28.80 -15.40
N PRO A 363 -6.74 -29.07 -15.24
CA PRO A 363 -7.66 -28.28 -14.43
C PRO A 363 -7.34 -28.30 -12.92
N ASP A 364 -6.36 -29.08 -12.48
CA ASP A 364 -5.97 -29.19 -11.08
C ASP A 364 -5.13 -27.99 -10.58
N PHE A 365 -4.71 -27.08 -11.46
CA PHE A 365 -3.82 -25.97 -11.15
C PHE A 365 -4.54 -24.63 -10.90
N VAL A 366 -5.87 -24.59 -10.81
CA VAL A 366 -6.65 -23.36 -10.52
C VAL A 366 -6.12 -22.62 -9.29
N PRO A 367 -5.90 -23.26 -8.11
CA PRO A 367 -5.43 -22.55 -6.93
C PRO A 367 -4.07 -21.87 -7.15
N GLN A 368 -3.13 -22.51 -7.87
CA GLN A 368 -1.81 -21.98 -8.16
C GLN A 368 -1.89 -20.77 -9.11
N PHE A 369 -2.72 -20.83 -10.14
CA PHE A 369 -2.93 -19.70 -11.06
C PHE A 369 -3.59 -18.51 -10.35
N VAL A 370 -4.56 -18.78 -9.46
CA VAL A 370 -5.20 -17.78 -8.63
C VAL A 370 -4.16 -17.02 -7.81
N ILE A 371 -3.31 -17.70 -7.03
CA ILE A 371 -2.32 -17.05 -6.16
C ILE A 371 -1.22 -16.34 -6.97
N CYS A 372 -0.77 -16.92 -8.08
CA CYS A 372 0.22 -16.27 -8.94
C CYS A 372 -0.32 -14.97 -9.55
N ALA A 373 -1.56 -14.98 -10.02
CA ALA A 373 -2.20 -13.82 -10.62
C ALA A 373 -2.50 -12.71 -9.56
N MET A 374 -2.82 -13.08 -8.32
CA MET A 374 -2.95 -12.13 -7.20
C MET A 374 -1.67 -11.31 -7.03
N GLY A 375 -0.50 -11.96 -6.96
CA GLY A 375 0.80 -11.31 -6.85
C GLY A 375 1.09 -10.42 -8.06
N GLY A 376 0.82 -10.91 -9.27
CA GLY A 376 1.00 -10.16 -10.51
C GLY A 376 0.16 -8.89 -10.59
N MET A 377 -1.12 -8.98 -10.25
CA MET A 377 -2.04 -7.82 -10.25
C MET A 377 -1.60 -6.75 -9.25
N LEU A 378 -1.21 -7.17 -8.03
CA LEU A 378 -0.76 -6.26 -6.99
C LEU A 378 0.53 -5.52 -7.41
N ALA A 379 1.53 -6.25 -7.92
CA ALA A 379 2.79 -5.66 -8.36
C ALA A 379 2.62 -4.74 -9.58
N ALA A 380 1.71 -5.08 -10.50
CA ALA A 380 1.41 -4.24 -11.64
C ALA A 380 0.79 -2.90 -11.24
N ALA A 381 -0.06 -2.87 -10.23
CA ALA A 381 -0.74 -1.64 -9.78
C ALA A 381 0.11 -0.80 -8.81
N MET A 382 0.78 -1.43 -7.84
CA MET A 382 1.50 -0.73 -6.76
C MET A 382 2.99 -0.52 -7.04
N ARG A 383 3.60 -1.33 -7.90
CA ARG A 383 5.06 -1.36 -8.12
C ARG A 383 5.88 -1.83 -6.91
N THR A 384 5.30 -2.67 -6.07
CA THR A 384 5.93 -3.26 -4.88
C THR A 384 6.04 -4.79 -5.03
N PRO A 385 7.00 -5.31 -5.81
CA PRO A 385 7.08 -6.73 -6.11
C PRO A 385 7.45 -7.60 -4.89
N ILE A 386 8.28 -7.11 -3.97
CA ILE A 386 8.66 -7.87 -2.77
C ILE A 386 7.45 -8.05 -1.86
N LEU A 387 6.73 -6.96 -1.61
CA LEU A 387 5.49 -6.99 -0.85
C LEU A 387 4.46 -7.94 -1.49
N ALA A 388 4.27 -7.84 -2.82
CA ALA A 388 3.28 -8.65 -3.53
C ALA A 388 3.56 -10.16 -3.39
N ILE A 389 4.82 -10.58 -3.55
CA ILE A 389 5.23 -11.99 -3.38
C ILE A 389 5.00 -12.44 -1.93
N LEU A 390 5.57 -11.71 -0.96
CA LEU A 390 5.52 -12.10 0.45
C LEU A 390 4.09 -12.10 0.99
N LEU A 391 3.28 -11.13 0.62
CA LEU A 391 1.90 -11.04 1.08
C LEU A 391 1.07 -12.23 0.61
N VAL A 392 1.16 -12.59 -0.67
CA VAL A 392 0.43 -13.75 -1.19
C VAL A 392 0.91 -15.03 -0.50
N LEU A 393 2.22 -15.17 -0.26
CA LEU A 393 2.78 -16.33 0.47
C LEU A 393 2.26 -16.42 1.91
N GLU A 394 2.24 -15.30 2.65
CA GLU A 394 1.74 -15.29 4.03
C GLU A 394 0.22 -15.50 4.09
N MET A 395 -0.55 -14.90 3.18
CA MET A 395 -2.02 -15.02 3.16
C MET A 395 -2.52 -16.41 2.76
N THR A 396 -1.72 -17.18 2.03
CA THR A 396 -2.12 -18.50 1.48
C THR A 396 -1.24 -19.65 1.95
N ASN A 397 -0.25 -19.36 2.81
CA ASN A 397 0.74 -20.33 3.29
C ASN A 397 1.35 -21.20 2.14
N SER A 398 1.66 -20.58 1.00
CA SER A 398 1.99 -21.24 -0.27
C SER A 398 3.46 -21.12 -0.65
N PHE A 399 4.38 -21.37 0.28
CA PHE A 399 5.83 -21.23 0.06
C PHE A 399 6.38 -22.11 -1.07
N SER A 400 5.74 -23.25 -1.39
CA SER A 400 6.07 -24.10 -2.53
C SER A 400 5.92 -23.38 -3.89
N ASN A 401 5.11 -22.32 -3.95
CA ASN A 401 4.83 -21.55 -5.17
C ASN A 401 5.64 -20.25 -5.28
N ILE A 402 6.63 -20.01 -4.43
CA ILE A 402 7.40 -18.75 -4.41
C ILE A 402 7.99 -18.39 -5.76
N TYR A 403 8.52 -19.35 -6.51
CA TYR A 403 9.09 -19.13 -7.85
C TYR A 403 8.00 -18.79 -8.87
N ALA A 404 6.88 -19.51 -8.85
CA ALA A 404 5.76 -19.26 -9.76
C ALA A 404 5.13 -17.88 -9.53
N ILE A 405 4.84 -17.54 -8.26
CA ILE A 405 4.36 -16.21 -7.87
C ILE A 405 5.37 -15.14 -8.26
N GLY A 406 6.67 -15.38 -8.00
CA GLY A 406 7.75 -14.45 -8.33
C GLY A 406 7.83 -14.13 -9.82
N ILE A 407 7.75 -15.14 -10.69
CA ILE A 407 7.78 -14.95 -12.15
C ILE A 407 6.60 -14.08 -12.60
N VAL A 408 5.37 -14.45 -12.23
CA VAL A 408 4.16 -13.72 -12.65
C VAL A 408 4.22 -12.28 -12.13
N THR A 409 4.65 -12.10 -10.89
CA THR A 409 4.79 -10.79 -10.23
C THR A 409 5.80 -9.89 -10.94
N LEU A 410 7.00 -10.42 -11.23
CA LEU A 410 8.05 -9.64 -11.89
C LEU A 410 7.72 -9.32 -13.35
N VAL A 411 7.11 -10.25 -14.08
CA VAL A 411 6.68 -10.00 -15.46
C VAL A 411 5.58 -8.93 -15.48
N ALA A 412 4.59 -9.03 -14.60
CA ALA A 412 3.51 -8.05 -14.50
C ALA A 412 4.04 -6.66 -14.13
N TYR A 413 4.99 -6.58 -13.18
CA TYR A 413 5.71 -5.35 -12.86
C TYR A 413 6.40 -4.75 -14.09
N LEU A 414 7.18 -5.56 -14.84
CA LEU A 414 7.91 -5.10 -16.03
C LEU A 414 6.97 -4.59 -17.13
N VAL A 415 5.86 -5.30 -17.40
CA VAL A 415 4.87 -4.86 -18.40
C VAL A 415 4.29 -3.52 -18.05
N ALA A 416 3.92 -3.33 -16.80
CA ALA A 416 3.33 -2.08 -16.36
C ALA A 416 4.37 -0.94 -16.31
N ASP A 417 5.65 -1.23 -16.04
CA ASP A 417 6.75 -0.28 -16.13
C ASP A 417 7.04 0.14 -17.58
N LEU A 418 7.07 -0.82 -18.51
CA LEU A 418 7.22 -0.55 -19.93
C LEU A 418 6.10 0.32 -20.51
N LEU A 419 4.88 0.17 -19.99
CA LEU A 419 3.74 1.01 -20.34
C LEU A 419 3.78 2.38 -19.65
N LYS A 420 4.79 2.64 -18.80
CA LYS A 420 4.99 3.89 -18.06
C LYS A 420 3.81 4.28 -17.16
N GLU A 421 3.04 3.29 -16.72
CA GLU A 421 1.97 3.54 -15.74
C GLU A 421 2.59 3.83 -14.37
N PRO A 422 2.33 4.96 -13.73
CA PRO A 422 2.87 5.25 -12.40
C PRO A 422 2.23 4.37 -11.32
N PRO A 423 2.90 4.14 -10.16
CA PRO A 423 2.29 3.45 -9.01
C PRO A 423 0.99 4.11 -8.59
N ILE A 424 -0.04 3.30 -8.30
CA ILE A 424 -1.39 3.83 -8.04
C ILE A 424 -1.44 4.76 -6.83
N TYR A 425 -0.74 4.44 -5.74
CA TYR A 425 -0.77 5.27 -4.53
C TYR A 425 0.01 6.57 -4.70
N ASP A 426 1.14 6.58 -5.42
CA ASP A 426 1.84 7.81 -5.82
C ASP A 426 0.92 8.74 -6.63
N SER A 427 0.19 8.17 -7.59
CA SER A 427 -0.76 8.91 -8.43
C SER A 427 -1.94 9.47 -7.63
N LEU A 428 -2.45 8.70 -6.67
CA LEU A 428 -3.51 9.14 -5.77
C LEU A 428 -3.01 10.23 -4.83
N LEU A 429 -1.81 10.11 -4.29
CA LEU A 429 -1.17 11.13 -3.46
C LEU A 429 -0.99 12.43 -4.24
N GLN A 430 -0.52 12.33 -5.50
CA GLN A 430 -0.37 13.48 -6.39
C GLN A 430 -1.72 14.17 -6.67
N ALA A 431 -2.77 13.39 -6.90
CA ALA A 431 -4.11 13.93 -7.10
C ALA A 431 -4.70 14.61 -5.85
N MET A 432 -4.27 14.21 -4.65
CA MET A 432 -4.73 14.80 -3.38
C MET A 432 -3.95 16.05 -2.98
N SER A 433 -2.63 16.06 -3.19
CA SER A 433 -1.73 17.13 -2.74
C SER A 433 -1.58 18.26 -3.77
N GLY A 434 -1.91 18.00 -5.03
CA GLY A 434 -1.57 18.85 -6.16
C GLY A 434 -0.11 18.67 -6.61
N GLN A 435 0.14 18.82 -7.89
CA GLN A 435 1.45 18.57 -8.50
C GLN A 435 2.54 19.51 -7.94
N SER A 436 2.22 20.79 -7.78
CA SER A 436 3.15 21.81 -7.26
C SER A 436 3.64 21.50 -5.84
N ASN A 437 2.79 20.94 -4.98
CA ASN A 437 3.17 20.62 -3.60
C ASN A 437 4.13 19.42 -3.53
N LEU A 438 3.96 18.41 -4.40
CA LEU A 438 4.87 17.28 -4.49
C LEU A 438 6.22 17.65 -5.09
N GLU A 439 6.23 18.56 -6.07
CA GLU A 439 7.45 19.08 -6.68
C GLU A 439 8.28 19.92 -5.70
N ALA A 440 7.63 20.58 -4.75
CA ALA A 440 8.28 21.34 -3.67
C ALA A 440 8.84 20.48 -2.52
N VAL A 441 8.52 19.17 -2.47
CA VAL A 441 9.07 18.28 -1.42
C VAL A 441 10.59 18.18 -1.57
N GLN A 442 11.30 18.48 -0.49
CA GLN A 442 12.76 18.33 -0.44
C GLN A 442 13.16 16.86 -0.57
N THR A 443 14.03 16.58 -1.51
CA THR A 443 14.61 15.25 -1.73
C THR A 443 16.13 15.34 -1.64
N PHE A 444 16.77 14.20 -1.36
CA PHE A 444 18.22 14.12 -1.21
C PHE A 444 18.77 13.15 -2.23
N PHE A 445 19.92 13.46 -2.78
CA PHE A 445 20.71 12.53 -3.57
C PHE A 445 22.19 12.65 -3.24
N GLN A 446 22.93 11.58 -3.49
CA GLN A 446 24.38 11.57 -3.36
C GLN A 446 25.01 11.63 -4.74
N THR A 447 26.07 12.40 -4.85
CA THR A 447 26.87 12.50 -6.06
C THR A 447 28.34 12.63 -5.69
N LYS A 448 29.22 12.31 -6.63
CA LYS A 448 30.66 12.45 -6.46
C LYS A 448 31.19 13.51 -7.43
N VAL A 449 32.03 14.38 -6.94
CA VAL A 449 32.67 15.42 -7.77
C VAL A 449 33.57 14.74 -8.81
N PRO A 450 33.33 14.91 -10.13
CA PRO A 450 34.19 14.38 -11.16
C PRO A 450 35.61 14.95 -11.09
N VAL A 451 36.61 14.25 -11.67
CA VAL A 451 38.01 14.70 -11.72
C VAL A 451 38.14 16.00 -12.54
N VAL A 452 37.30 16.17 -13.55
CA VAL A 452 37.22 17.39 -14.37
C VAL A 452 35.80 17.94 -14.25
N ALA A 453 35.59 18.83 -13.28
CA ALA A 453 34.29 19.50 -13.11
C ALA A 453 34.50 21.01 -13.17
N LYS A 454 33.64 21.72 -13.89
CA LYS A 454 33.69 23.18 -14.03
C LYS A 454 33.53 23.96 -12.73
N TYR A 455 33.07 23.29 -11.67
CA TYR A 455 32.81 23.88 -10.36
C TYR A 455 33.86 23.51 -9.29
N THR A 456 34.95 22.83 -9.67
CA THR A 456 36.10 22.62 -8.78
C THR A 456 36.87 23.92 -8.59
N ASP A 457 37.47 24.11 -7.40
CA ASP A 457 38.15 25.33 -6.97
C ASP A 457 37.29 26.58 -6.81
N ILE A 458 35.99 26.51 -7.05
CA ILE A 458 35.05 27.60 -6.77
C ILE A 458 34.58 27.47 -5.31
N GLN A 459 34.44 28.60 -4.60
CA GLN A 459 33.86 28.61 -3.25
C GLN A 459 32.37 28.30 -3.35
N LEU A 460 31.84 27.57 -2.37
CA LEU A 460 30.40 27.18 -2.36
C LEU A 460 29.47 28.37 -2.45
N GLN A 461 29.82 29.50 -1.85
CA GLN A 461 29.02 30.75 -1.93
C GLN A 461 28.93 31.33 -3.35
N ASP A 462 29.95 31.07 -4.19
CA ASP A 462 30.03 31.58 -5.55
C ASP A 462 29.54 30.55 -6.58
N LEU A 463 29.14 29.37 -6.12
CA LEU A 463 28.62 28.31 -6.97
C LEU A 463 27.18 28.59 -7.35
N ALA A 464 26.92 28.79 -8.64
CA ALA A 464 25.58 29.02 -9.17
C ALA A 464 24.76 27.70 -9.19
N LEU A 465 24.39 27.21 -8.01
CA LEU A 465 23.55 26.01 -7.88
C LEU A 465 22.15 26.28 -8.48
N PRO A 466 21.52 25.27 -9.07
CA PRO A 466 20.12 25.37 -9.47
C PRO A 466 19.25 25.81 -8.28
N GLU A 467 18.25 26.64 -8.54
CA GLU A 467 17.37 27.21 -7.52
C GLU A 467 16.75 26.09 -6.67
N GLY A 468 16.69 26.25 -5.35
CA GLY A 468 16.18 25.22 -4.43
C GLY A 468 17.16 24.06 -4.16
N THR A 469 18.40 24.13 -4.63
CA THR A 469 19.44 23.12 -4.42
C THR A 469 20.43 23.56 -3.34
N LEU A 470 20.75 22.67 -2.41
CA LEU A 470 21.68 22.91 -1.30
C LEU A 470 22.61 21.71 -1.11
N ILE A 471 23.91 21.96 -0.97
CA ILE A 471 24.86 20.95 -0.53
C ILE A 471 24.76 20.84 0.99
N VAL A 472 24.36 19.66 1.49
CA VAL A 472 24.07 19.43 2.91
C VAL A 472 25.29 18.90 3.65
N SER A 473 26.11 18.08 2.98
CA SER A 473 27.36 17.57 3.53
C SER A 473 28.35 17.27 2.42
N ILE A 474 29.62 17.39 2.74
CA ILE A 474 30.78 17.04 1.89
C ILE A 474 31.57 15.99 2.63
N ARG A 475 31.92 14.90 1.94
CA ARG A 475 32.80 13.87 2.47
C ARG A 475 34.07 13.81 1.61
N ARG A 476 35.19 14.21 2.21
CA ARG A 476 36.53 14.24 1.57
C ARG A 476 37.44 13.26 2.29
N ASN A 477 37.99 12.32 1.56
CA ASN A 477 38.93 11.32 2.12
C ASN A 477 38.39 10.61 3.39
N GLY A 478 37.08 10.39 3.44
CA GLY A 478 36.41 9.75 4.57
C GLY A 478 36.05 10.68 5.74
N THR A 479 36.44 11.96 5.70
CA THR A 479 36.12 12.97 6.73
C THR A 479 34.99 13.87 6.26
N TYR A 480 34.04 14.17 7.15
CA TYR A 480 32.94 15.10 6.87
C TYR A 480 33.42 16.54 7.03
N ILE A 481 33.10 17.35 6.04
CA ILE A 481 33.35 18.79 6.00
C ILE A 481 32.02 19.49 6.03
N VAL A 482 31.88 20.47 6.93
CA VAL A 482 30.67 21.32 6.95
C VAL A 482 30.71 22.23 5.73
N PRO A 483 29.66 22.26 4.90
CA PRO A 483 29.64 23.03 3.64
C PRO A 483 29.42 24.53 3.92
N LEU A 484 30.42 25.19 4.46
CA LEU A 484 30.42 26.65 4.65
C LEU A 484 30.72 27.34 3.31
N GLY A 485 30.31 28.61 3.18
CA GLY A 485 30.39 29.36 1.93
C GLY A 485 31.83 29.49 1.36
N ASP A 486 32.84 29.48 2.21
CA ASP A 486 34.29 29.58 1.88
C ASP A 486 34.91 28.24 1.47
N VAL A 487 34.21 27.12 1.67
CA VAL A 487 34.71 25.78 1.30
C VAL A 487 34.72 25.64 -0.22
N LYS A 488 35.83 25.12 -0.76
CA LYS A 488 35.95 24.73 -2.16
C LYS A 488 35.74 23.25 -2.34
N LEU A 489 35.06 22.87 -3.43
CA LEU A 489 34.89 21.47 -3.82
C LEU A 489 36.18 20.95 -4.48
N GLU A 490 36.58 19.75 -4.11
CA GLU A 490 37.71 19.05 -4.71
C GLU A 490 37.27 17.82 -5.50
N PRO A 491 38.04 17.43 -6.53
CA PRO A 491 37.78 16.18 -7.24
C PRO A 491 37.75 14.99 -6.29
N GLY A 492 36.71 14.17 -6.41
CA GLY A 492 36.51 13.00 -5.56
C GLY A 492 35.70 13.23 -4.28
N ASP A 493 35.33 14.48 -3.96
CA ASP A 493 34.38 14.76 -2.87
C ASP A 493 33.06 14.03 -3.09
N GLU A 494 32.56 13.41 -2.05
CA GLU A 494 31.23 12.81 -2.04
C GLU A 494 30.26 13.84 -1.43
N LEU A 495 29.29 14.28 -2.22
CA LEU A 495 28.33 15.31 -1.84
C LEU A 495 26.99 14.68 -1.50
N GLN A 496 26.39 15.11 -0.41
CA GLN A 496 24.96 14.93 -0.17
C GLN A 496 24.24 16.23 -0.51
N VAL A 497 23.37 16.16 -1.49
CA VAL A 497 22.67 17.33 -2.05
C VAL A 497 21.19 17.21 -1.75
N SER A 498 20.61 18.29 -1.25
CA SER A 498 19.16 18.48 -1.09
C SER A 498 18.63 19.36 -2.21
N CYS A 499 17.52 18.98 -2.82
CA CYS A 499 16.82 19.81 -3.79
C CYS A 499 15.33 19.54 -3.77
N GLU A 500 14.53 20.42 -4.36
CA GLU A 500 13.13 20.14 -4.62
C GLU A 500 12.98 18.98 -5.60
N ARG A 501 12.01 18.08 -5.36
CA ARG A 501 11.77 16.87 -6.16
C ARG A 501 11.53 17.21 -7.64
N GLY A 502 10.82 18.28 -7.92
CA GLY A 502 10.58 18.76 -9.30
C GLY A 502 11.86 19.17 -10.03
N ARG A 503 12.91 19.59 -9.31
CA ARG A 503 14.19 20.06 -9.85
C ARG A 503 15.31 19.03 -9.76
N LEU A 504 14.99 17.79 -9.34
CA LEU A 504 15.98 16.72 -9.14
C LEU A 504 16.78 16.41 -10.41
N LYS A 505 16.15 16.48 -11.60
CA LYS A 505 16.83 16.26 -12.89
C LYS A 505 17.85 17.34 -13.16
N ASP A 506 17.50 18.59 -12.96
CA ASP A 506 18.38 19.75 -13.21
C ASP A 506 19.52 19.76 -12.21
N ALA A 507 19.24 19.49 -10.93
CA ALA A 507 20.25 19.37 -9.90
C ALA A 507 21.26 18.23 -10.19
N LYS A 508 20.79 17.05 -10.59
CA LYS A 508 21.65 15.95 -11.01
C LYS A 508 22.47 16.29 -12.24
N ALA A 509 21.84 16.90 -13.26
CA ALA A 509 22.54 17.30 -14.48
C ALA A 509 23.66 18.30 -14.20
N PHE A 510 23.45 19.26 -13.28
CA PHE A 510 24.48 20.22 -12.86
C PHE A 510 25.74 19.52 -12.32
N PHE A 511 25.58 18.53 -11.44
CA PHE A 511 26.71 17.81 -10.85
C PHE A 511 27.32 16.74 -11.77
N GLN A 512 26.63 16.35 -12.84
CA GLN A 512 27.09 15.38 -13.85
C GLN A 512 27.67 16.04 -15.10
N SER A 513 27.45 17.36 -15.29
CA SER A 513 28.01 18.11 -16.41
C SER A 513 29.53 18.29 -16.22
N ASN A 514 30.29 17.76 -17.18
CA ASN A 514 31.72 17.95 -17.33
C ASN A 514 32.10 19.40 -17.63
#